data_c2ac4f3facf4d6d6f4f7442d121c2601
#
_entry.id   c2ac4f3facf4d6d6f4f7442d121c2601
#
_cell.length_a   1.000
_cell.length_b   1.000
_cell.length_c   1.000
_cell.angle_alpha   90.00
_cell.angle_beta   90.00
_cell.angle_gamma   90.00
#
_symmetry.space_group_name_H-M   'P 1'
#
loop_
_entity.id
_entity.type
_entity.pdbx_description
1 polymer ?
#
loop_
_entity_poly.entity_id
_entity_poly.type
_entity_poly.pdbx_seq_one_letter_code
_entity_poly.pdbx_strand_id
1 'polypeptide(L)'
;MNILIIHEVDWLKKVTYEIHHLSELFSLQGHKVYAVDIPDPGILSFDKITRTNIENYNRVYEKSSVKILRTPVIPIKGLNRLSAYFTSYRFIKKILSDYQIDIAFVYSIVNNIKGTIRACKELDIPMIHRTFDVVHELMEEKYLSKLVYKIEKESYPKFNLVIANTPFMKTWSEEMGSNNVIVIPQGVDASIMKKLAKDKELQKNLKISNQDRVVMYLGSIHSISGLPFILNSIPKIIQTIPNFKLLIVGGGIYLENLKNISKKLKIEDKVIFVGYVPYVDIPRYCSLAELCINPFEITDMTNKLSPAKIFDLLACGKSVLATPLEGMLYDFPKESNTVIYENLQFFPEKMIELLESNSLDNIGKLGLEYVVKNFTWDIVTKRMLNEFDNMIK
;
A
#
# COMPACT_ATOMS: atom_id res chain seq x y z
N MET A 1 1.57 2.27 25.95
CA MET A 1 2.54 3.25 25.35
C MET A 1 1.82 4.43 24.72
N ASN A 2 2.49 5.56 24.65
CA ASN A 2 2.10 6.73 23.89
C ASN A 2 2.94 6.73 22.59
N ILE A 3 2.33 6.44 21.46
CA ILE A 3 3.00 6.24 20.17
C ILE A 3 2.77 7.47 19.30
N LEU A 4 3.85 8.12 18.83
CA LEU A 4 3.77 9.21 17.87
C LEU A 4 4.11 8.70 16.47
N ILE A 5 3.14 8.79 15.56
CA ILE A 5 3.32 8.46 14.14
C ILE A 5 3.67 9.73 13.38
N ILE A 6 4.81 9.72 12.68
CA ILE A 6 5.27 10.83 11.84
C ILE A 6 4.98 10.49 10.38
N HIS A 7 4.06 11.25 9.79
CA HIS A 7 3.65 11.10 8.39
C HIS A 7 3.67 12.45 7.66
N GLU A 8 3.96 12.46 6.37
CA GLU A 8 4.10 13.70 5.59
C GLU A 8 3.01 13.90 4.53
N VAL A 9 2.01 13.06 4.52
CA VAL A 9 0.86 13.14 3.61
C VAL A 9 -0.37 13.52 4.40
N ASP A 10 -1.30 14.24 3.78
CA ASP A 10 -2.58 14.59 4.40
C ASP A 10 -3.34 13.34 4.82
N TRP A 11 -3.46 13.12 6.13
CA TRP A 11 -4.05 11.92 6.72
C TRP A 11 -5.50 11.70 6.32
N LEU A 12 -6.23 12.78 6.12
CA LEU A 12 -7.66 12.72 5.85
C LEU A 12 -7.98 12.45 4.37
N LYS A 13 -7.10 12.90 3.47
CA LYS A 13 -7.32 12.82 2.02
C LYS A 13 -6.73 11.58 1.37
N LYS A 14 -5.64 11.05 1.93
CA LYS A 14 -4.98 9.87 1.38
C LYS A 14 -5.93 8.67 1.39
N VAL A 15 -5.85 7.82 0.38
CA VAL A 15 -6.54 6.52 0.41
C VAL A 15 -6.11 5.70 1.63
N THR A 16 -6.98 4.81 2.12
CA THR A 16 -6.64 3.91 3.23
C THR A 16 -5.50 2.98 2.83
N TYR A 17 -4.49 2.87 3.67
CA TYR A 17 -3.35 1.96 3.50
C TYR A 17 -2.74 1.63 4.88
N GLU A 18 -1.66 0.85 4.93
CA GLU A 18 -1.07 0.26 6.13
C GLU A 18 -1.11 1.15 7.38
N ILE A 19 -0.68 2.42 7.29
CA ILE A 19 -0.57 3.28 8.47
C ILE A 19 -1.90 3.56 9.16
N HIS A 20 -3.00 3.61 8.40
CA HIS A 20 -4.34 3.78 8.96
C HIS A 20 -4.74 2.53 9.76
N HIS A 21 -4.49 1.33 9.21
CA HIS A 21 -4.73 0.07 9.89
C HIS A 21 -3.90 -0.04 11.17
N LEU A 22 -2.58 0.17 11.08
CA LEU A 22 -1.69 0.05 12.22
C LEU A 22 -2.01 1.03 13.35
N SER A 23 -2.21 2.32 13.01
CA SER A 23 -2.50 3.34 14.01
C SER A 23 -3.78 3.03 14.81
N GLU A 24 -4.82 2.61 14.11
CA GLU A 24 -6.09 2.29 14.72
C GLU A 24 -6.02 0.97 15.51
N LEU A 25 -5.30 -0.05 15.01
CA LEU A 25 -5.08 -1.30 15.74
C LEU A 25 -4.21 -1.12 16.99
N PHE A 26 -3.18 -0.27 16.96
CA PHE A 26 -2.44 0.10 18.16
C PHE A 26 -3.37 0.72 19.21
N SER A 27 -4.27 1.60 18.78
CA SER A 27 -5.28 2.19 19.67
C SER A 27 -6.22 1.15 20.27
N LEU A 28 -6.73 0.20 19.47
CA LEU A 28 -7.60 -0.88 19.94
C LEU A 28 -6.89 -1.83 20.93
N GLN A 29 -5.56 -1.92 20.86
CA GLN A 29 -4.74 -2.68 21.81
C GLN A 29 -4.39 -1.89 23.08
N GLY A 30 -5.02 -0.72 23.29
CA GLY A 30 -4.90 0.07 24.51
C GLY A 30 -3.74 1.08 24.52
N HIS A 31 -3.09 1.32 23.37
CA HIS A 31 -2.07 2.37 23.25
C HIS A 31 -2.70 3.72 22.91
N LYS A 32 -2.11 4.82 23.39
CA LYS A 32 -2.49 6.16 22.95
C LYS A 32 -1.72 6.51 21.69
N VAL A 33 -2.43 6.77 20.61
CA VAL A 33 -1.84 6.99 19.29
C VAL A 33 -2.06 8.42 18.83
N TYR A 34 -0.97 9.06 18.48
CA TYR A 34 -0.91 10.41 17.95
C TYR A 34 -0.32 10.35 16.54
N ALA A 35 -0.94 11.05 15.59
CA ALA A 35 -0.46 11.09 14.21
C ALA A 35 -0.17 12.52 13.79
N VAL A 36 1.04 12.77 13.29
CA VAL A 36 1.43 14.05 12.70
C VAL A 36 1.35 13.93 11.19
N ASP A 37 0.65 14.86 10.53
CA ASP A 37 0.55 14.95 9.08
C ASP A 37 0.92 16.35 8.55
N ILE A 38 1.06 16.47 7.22
CA ILE A 38 1.18 17.74 6.52
C ILE A 38 -0.09 17.96 5.69
N PRO A 39 -0.93 18.96 6.05
CA PRO A 39 -2.17 19.21 5.31
C PRO A 39 -1.92 19.62 3.86
N ASP A 40 -2.77 19.16 2.95
CA ASP A 40 -2.79 19.59 1.56
C ASP A 40 -3.39 20.99 1.39
N PRO A 41 -2.76 21.91 0.62
CA PRO A 41 -3.17 23.30 0.51
C PRO A 41 -4.58 23.52 -0.02
N GLY A 42 -5.14 22.59 -0.78
CA GLY A 42 -6.45 22.73 -1.43
C GLY A 42 -7.67 22.77 -0.49
N ILE A 43 -7.48 22.58 0.84
CA ILE A 43 -8.58 22.62 1.84
C ILE A 43 -8.44 23.81 2.79
N LEU A 44 -7.30 24.47 2.82
CA LEU A 44 -7.05 25.54 3.77
C LEU A 44 -7.59 26.86 3.23
N SER A 45 -8.81 27.24 3.66
CA SER A 45 -9.14 28.65 3.77
C SER A 45 -8.25 29.28 4.84
N PHE A 46 -7.84 30.54 4.67
CA PHE A 46 -7.01 31.28 5.64
C PHE A 46 -7.57 31.25 7.07
N ASP A 47 -8.87 31.06 7.23
CA ASP A 47 -9.56 30.94 8.52
C ASP A 47 -9.28 29.62 9.27
N LYS A 48 -8.66 28.61 8.62
CA LYS A 48 -8.33 27.30 9.19
C LYS A 48 -6.84 27.06 9.40
N ILE A 49 -6.01 28.09 9.39
CA ILE A 49 -4.57 28.00 9.74
C ILE A 49 -4.37 27.67 11.22
N THR A 50 -5.39 27.82 12.05
CA THR A 50 -5.37 27.44 13.45
C THR A 50 -5.44 25.94 13.58
N ARG A 51 -4.40 25.38 14.20
CA ARG A 51 -4.21 24.02 14.72
C ARG A 51 -5.53 23.28 14.98
N THR A 52 -6.11 22.66 13.99
CA THR A 52 -7.24 21.77 14.23
C THR A 52 -6.69 20.38 14.53
N ASN A 53 -6.41 20.14 15.83
CA ASN A 53 -6.25 18.78 16.31
C ASN A 53 -7.59 18.07 16.11
N ILE A 54 -7.57 16.86 15.62
CA ILE A 54 -8.76 16.03 15.47
C ILE A 54 -8.67 14.94 16.52
N GLU A 55 -9.61 14.94 17.44
CA GLU A 55 -9.70 13.96 18.50
C GLU A 55 -10.49 12.73 18.05
N ASN A 56 -10.16 11.57 18.58
CA ASN A 56 -10.93 10.35 18.41
C ASN A 56 -11.21 10.00 16.93
N TYR A 57 -10.22 10.19 16.06
CA TYR A 57 -10.38 9.87 14.67
C TYR A 57 -10.28 8.37 14.45
N ASN A 58 -11.21 7.85 13.66
CA ASN A 58 -11.13 6.51 13.08
C ASN A 58 -11.57 6.55 11.63
N ARG A 59 -11.12 5.60 10.84
CA ARG A 59 -11.41 5.48 9.41
C ARG A 59 -11.68 4.05 8.99
N VAL A 60 -11.07 3.09 9.67
CA VAL A 60 -11.09 1.67 9.31
C VAL A 60 -11.86 0.88 10.36
N TYR A 61 -11.53 1.08 11.63
CA TYR A 61 -12.10 0.31 12.74
C TYR A 61 -12.93 1.18 13.65
N GLU A 62 -14.21 0.83 13.78
CA GLU A 62 -15.05 1.42 14.82
C GLU A 62 -14.41 1.22 16.21
N LYS A 63 -14.57 2.19 17.11
CA LYS A 63 -14.01 2.21 18.47
C LYS A 63 -12.50 2.45 18.55
N SER A 64 -11.77 2.53 17.45
CA SER A 64 -10.40 3.02 17.48
C SER A 64 -10.38 4.54 17.71
N SER A 65 -9.26 5.05 18.23
CA SER A 65 -9.11 6.46 18.56
C SER A 65 -7.69 6.92 18.29
N VAL A 66 -7.50 7.67 17.21
CA VAL A 66 -6.24 8.30 16.85
C VAL A 66 -6.39 9.80 16.98
N LYS A 67 -5.43 10.46 17.63
CA LYS A 67 -5.38 11.92 17.69
C LYS A 67 -4.52 12.46 16.58
N ILE A 68 -5.10 13.19 15.62
CA ILE A 68 -4.39 13.79 14.50
C ILE A 68 -3.93 15.20 14.89
N LEU A 69 -2.62 15.43 14.75
CA LEU A 69 -1.95 16.69 15.08
C LEU A 69 -1.38 17.26 13.78
N ARG A 70 -2.01 18.30 13.26
CA ARG A 70 -1.65 18.83 11.94
C ARG A 70 -0.46 19.78 12.03
N THR A 71 0.58 19.53 11.21
CA THR A 71 1.78 20.38 11.16
C THR A 71 1.41 21.81 10.74
N PRO A 72 1.83 22.84 11.49
CA PRO A 72 1.64 24.23 11.09
C PRO A 72 2.41 24.53 9.79
N VAL A 73 1.70 24.84 8.72
CA VAL A 73 2.29 25.10 7.40
C VAL A 73 1.66 26.31 6.73
N ILE A 74 2.38 26.93 5.80
CA ILE A 74 1.83 27.94 4.89
C ILE A 74 0.93 27.21 3.87
N PRO A 75 -0.38 27.57 3.76
CA PRO A 75 -1.35 26.81 2.96
C PRO A 75 -1.27 27.14 1.45
N ILE A 76 -0.07 27.13 0.88
CA ILE A 76 0.20 27.35 -0.53
C ILE A 76 0.98 26.15 -1.06
N LYS A 77 0.58 25.65 -2.23
CA LYS A 77 1.22 24.49 -2.88
C LYS A 77 2.73 24.72 -3.02
N GLY A 78 3.54 23.79 -2.56
CA GLY A 78 5.00 23.86 -2.50
C GLY A 78 5.52 24.56 -1.25
N LEU A 79 4.97 25.70 -0.85
CA LEU A 79 5.37 26.40 0.38
C LEU A 79 4.95 25.65 1.65
N ASN A 80 3.89 24.83 1.60
CA ASN A 80 3.50 23.98 2.72
C ASN A 80 4.61 23.00 3.09
N ARG A 81 5.25 22.37 2.11
CA ARG A 81 6.38 21.46 2.33
C ARG A 81 7.61 22.17 2.87
N LEU A 82 7.95 23.31 2.28
CA LEU A 82 9.09 24.13 2.72
C LEU A 82 8.87 24.66 4.14
N SER A 83 7.68 25.18 4.46
CA SER A 83 7.39 25.68 5.82
C SER A 83 7.36 24.54 6.85
N ALA A 84 6.88 23.35 6.50
CA ALA A 84 6.95 22.16 7.36
C ALA A 84 8.39 21.84 7.78
N TYR A 85 9.34 21.92 6.85
CA TYR A 85 10.76 21.70 7.15
C TYR A 85 11.28 22.62 8.28
N PHE A 86 10.86 23.88 8.33
CA PHE A 86 11.30 24.83 9.36
C PHE A 86 10.50 24.74 10.65
N THR A 87 9.21 24.38 10.58
CA THR A 87 8.32 24.34 11.77
C THR A 87 8.35 23.02 12.51
N SER A 88 8.71 21.92 11.83
CA SER A 88 8.62 20.54 12.33
C SER A 88 9.35 20.32 13.65
N TYR A 89 10.56 20.83 13.82
CA TYR A 89 11.36 20.61 15.04
C TYR A 89 10.61 21.10 16.30
N ARG A 90 10.18 22.37 16.32
CA ARG A 90 9.50 22.94 17.49
C ARG A 90 8.15 22.28 17.72
N PHE A 91 7.45 21.97 16.67
CA PHE A 91 6.15 21.32 16.72
C PHE A 91 6.24 19.88 17.27
N ILE A 92 7.13 19.08 16.71
CA ILE A 92 7.32 17.70 17.14
C ILE A 92 7.87 17.65 18.57
N LYS A 93 8.87 18.49 18.91
CA LYS A 93 9.42 18.56 20.27
C LYS A 93 8.33 18.87 21.31
N LYS A 94 7.42 19.80 20.99
CA LYS A 94 6.28 20.12 21.84
C LYS A 94 5.35 18.92 22.01
N ILE A 95 5.04 18.18 20.94
CA ILE A 95 4.20 16.97 21.00
C ILE A 95 4.85 15.90 21.86
N LEU A 96 6.14 15.62 21.64
CA LEU A 96 6.88 14.61 22.41
C LEU A 96 6.78 14.88 23.93
N SER A 97 6.90 16.15 24.34
CA SER A 97 6.82 16.55 25.76
C SER A 97 5.38 16.59 26.29
N ASP A 98 4.46 17.29 25.57
CA ASP A 98 3.10 17.52 26.05
C ASP A 98 2.30 16.20 26.19
N TYR A 99 2.57 15.23 25.33
CA TYR A 99 1.87 13.93 25.32
C TYR A 99 2.69 12.78 25.89
N GLN A 100 3.87 13.08 26.46
CA GLN A 100 4.74 12.07 27.08
C GLN A 100 4.93 10.86 26.15
N ILE A 101 5.41 11.12 24.95
CA ILE A 101 5.57 10.09 23.91
C ILE A 101 6.69 9.13 24.31
N ASP A 102 6.38 7.83 24.25
CA ASP A 102 7.34 6.77 24.54
C ASP A 102 8.16 6.39 23.32
N ILE A 103 7.57 6.51 22.10
CA ILE A 103 8.22 6.07 20.86
C ILE A 103 7.74 6.89 19.66
N ALA A 104 8.64 7.23 18.74
CA ALA A 104 8.34 7.87 17.47
C ALA A 104 8.41 6.86 16.32
N PHE A 105 7.27 6.58 15.69
CA PHE A 105 7.14 5.68 14.55
C PHE A 105 7.07 6.48 13.25
N VAL A 106 8.16 6.46 12.48
CA VAL A 106 8.41 7.36 11.34
C VAL A 106 8.11 6.63 10.03
N TYR A 107 7.14 7.16 9.29
CA TYR A 107 6.74 6.65 7.97
C TYR A 107 7.35 7.43 6.80
N SER A 108 7.58 8.72 6.98
CA SER A 108 8.08 9.60 5.93
C SER A 108 9.32 10.34 6.38
N ILE A 109 10.31 10.45 5.49
CA ILE A 109 11.67 10.88 5.82
C ILE A 109 12.17 12.05 4.95
N VAL A 110 11.30 12.89 4.39
CA VAL A 110 11.74 13.99 3.51
C VAL A 110 11.67 15.35 4.20
N ASN A 111 10.48 15.79 4.62
CA ASN A 111 10.30 17.16 5.10
C ASN A 111 10.48 17.31 6.62
N ASN A 112 9.95 16.35 7.40
CA ASN A 112 9.92 16.42 8.86
C ASN A 112 11.13 15.77 9.54
N ILE A 113 11.89 14.95 8.81
CA ILE A 113 12.86 14.02 9.42
C ILE A 113 13.96 14.70 10.21
N LYS A 114 14.54 15.80 9.71
CA LYS A 114 15.61 16.51 10.44
C LYS A 114 15.11 17.09 11.77
N GLY A 115 13.89 17.65 11.75
CA GLY A 115 13.22 18.14 12.95
C GLY A 115 12.91 17.02 13.93
N THR A 116 12.43 15.87 13.43
CA THR A 116 12.11 14.69 14.23
C THR A 116 13.35 14.13 14.90
N ILE A 117 14.42 13.88 14.14
CA ILE A 117 15.70 13.36 14.67
C ILE A 117 16.23 14.25 15.79
N ARG A 118 16.24 15.57 15.56
CA ARG A 118 16.73 16.50 16.57
C ARG A 118 15.87 16.49 17.83
N ALA A 119 14.53 16.51 17.68
CA ALA A 119 13.61 16.52 18.82
C ALA A 119 13.69 15.22 19.64
N CYS A 120 13.69 14.08 18.98
CA CYS A 120 13.80 12.78 19.63
C CYS A 120 15.14 12.59 20.35
N LYS A 121 16.26 13.02 19.71
CA LYS A 121 17.58 12.96 20.35
C LYS A 121 17.67 13.84 21.62
N GLU A 122 17.06 15.05 21.59
CA GLU A 122 17.09 15.97 22.74
C GLU A 122 16.25 15.45 23.93
N LEU A 123 15.24 14.62 23.68
CA LEU A 123 14.32 14.10 24.69
C LEU A 123 14.52 12.60 24.96
N ASP A 124 15.55 11.99 24.36
CA ASP A 124 15.89 10.57 24.48
C ASP A 124 14.72 9.64 24.11
N ILE A 125 13.96 9.99 23.05
CA ILE A 125 12.84 9.21 22.55
C ILE A 125 13.32 8.30 21.40
N PRO A 126 13.14 6.97 21.49
CA PRO A 126 13.52 6.05 20.42
C PRO A 126 12.71 6.28 19.15
N MET A 127 13.41 6.15 18.01
CA MET A 127 12.82 6.29 16.68
C MET A 127 12.84 4.97 15.93
N ILE A 128 11.68 4.54 15.45
CA ILE A 128 11.53 3.39 14.56
C ILE A 128 11.09 3.90 13.19
N HIS A 129 11.77 3.47 12.14
CA HIS A 129 11.37 3.78 10.76
C HIS A 129 10.70 2.57 10.12
N ARG A 130 9.54 2.79 9.48
CA ARG A 130 8.87 1.82 8.62
C ARG A 130 9.17 2.15 7.17
N THR A 131 9.88 1.28 6.46
CA THR A 131 10.26 1.51 5.06
C THR A 131 9.59 0.52 4.10
N PHE A 132 9.15 1.04 2.94
CA PHE A 132 8.48 0.30 1.86
C PHE A 132 9.13 0.50 0.52
N ASP A 133 9.60 1.72 0.27
CA ASP A 133 10.06 2.19 -1.04
C ASP A 133 11.38 2.92 -0.89
N VAL A 134 12.14 2.92 -1.96
CA VAL A 134 13.32 3.76 -2.13
C VAL A 134 12.84 5.15 -2.54
N VAL A 135 12.69 6.06 -1.56
CA VAL A 135 11.93 7.32 -1.73
C VAL A 135 12.52 8.21 -2.83
N HIS A 136 13.85 8.29 -2.94
CA HIS A 136 14.48 9.12 -3.98
C HIS A 136 14.25 8.58 -5.40
N GLU A 137 13.99 7.28 -5.59
CA GLU A 137 13.64 6.69 -6.89
C GLU A 137 12.21 7.07 -7.34
N LEU A 138 11.35 7.50 -6.41
CA LEU A 138 9.99 7.99 -6.71
C LEU A 138 9.96 9.43 -7.20
N MET A 139 11.12 10.14 -7.17
CA MET A 139 11.21 11.53 -7.59
C MET A 139 11.43 11.61 -9.12
N GLU A 140 10.52 12.29 -9.83
CA GLU A 140 10.64 12.51 -11.28
C GLU A 140 11.83 13.40 -11.63
N GLU A 141 12.12 14.40 -10.80
CA GLU A 141 13.16 15.39 -11.03
C GLU A 141 14.52 14.93 -10.47
N LYS A 142 15.54 14.78 -11.31
CA LYS A 142 16.88 14.28 -10.93
C LYS A 142 17.53 15.06 -9.77
N TYR A 143 17.34 16.37 -9.68
CA TYR A 143 17.93 17.15 -8.60
C TYR A 143 17.21 16.91 -7.26
N LEU A 144 15.89 16.70 -7.29
CA LEU A 144 15.12 16.32 -6.10
C LEU A 144 15.50 14.91 -5.65
N SER A 145 15.64 13.96 -6.58
CA SER A 145 16.10 12.60 -6.29
C SER A 145 17.43 12.63 -5.53
N LYS A 146 18.44 13.39 -6.03
CA LYS A 146 19.73 13.53 -5.34
C LYS A 146 19.62 14.15 -3.95
N LEU A 147 18.75 15.14 -3.79
CA LEU A 147 18.50 15.78 -2.49
C LEU A 147 17.87 14.79 -1.51
N VAL A 148 16.84 14.06 -1.96
CA VAL A 148 16.15 13.05 -1.15
C VAL A 148 17.10 11.92 -0.78
N TYR A 149 17.90 11.40 -1.73
CA TYR A 149 18.95 10.42 -1.45
C TYR A 149 19.89 10.85 -0.31
N LYS A 150 20.33 12.12 -0.35
CA LYS A 150 21.18 12.66 0.73
C LYS A 150 20.45 12.68 2.06
N ILE A 151 19.17 13.05 2.08
CA ILE A 151 18.35 13.05 3.30
C ILE A 151 18.18 11.62 3.84
N GLU A 152 17.90 10.66 2.96
CA GLU A 152 17.83 9.23 3.31
C GLU A 152 19.17 8.79 3.93
N LYS A 153 20.28 8.99 3.24
CA LYS A 153 21.63 8.59 3.69
C LYS A 153 22.04 9.18 5.05
N GLU A 154 21.60 10.42 5.33
CA GLU A 154 21.85 11.08 6.62
C GLU A 154 20.90 10.60 7.74
N SER A 155 19.72 10.09 7.39
CA SER A 155 18.65 9.74 8.34
C SER A 155 18.71 8.29 8.80
N TYR A 156 18.94 7.33 7.88
CA TYR A 156 18.93 5.91 8.19
C TYR A 156 19.83 5.50 9.36
N PRO A 157 21.07 6.02 9.51
CA PRO A 157 21.93 5.71 10.66
C PRO A 157 21.42 6.24 12.01
N LYS A 158 20.36 7.05 12.02
CA LYS A 158 19.82 7.70 13.23
C LYS A 158 18.61 6.97 13.83
N PHE A 159 18.05 6.01 13.10
CA PHE A 159 16.96 5.19 13.62
C PHE A 159 17.50 4.12 14.57
N ASN A 160 16.80 3.92 15.69
CA ASN A 160 17.08 2.85 16.64
C ASN A 160 16.72 1.48 16.05
N LEU A 161 15.70 1.46 15.20
CA LEU A 161 15.24 0.28 14.47
C LEU A 161 14.65 0.70 13.13
N VAL A 162 14.94 -0.05 12.07
CA VAL A 162 14.22 0.03 10.80
C VAL A 162 13.42 -1.25 10.60
N ILE A 163 12.13 -1.11 10.34
CA ILE A 163 11.24 -2.22 10.00
C ILE A 163 11.01 -2.16 8.50
N ALA A 164 11.67 -3.02 7.76
CA ALA A 164 11.52 -3.18 6.33
C ALA A 164 10.33 -4.11 6.01
N ASN A 165 9.66 -3.88 4.87
CA ASN A 165 8.57 -4.75 4.44
C ASN A 165 9.06 -5.98 3.66
N THR A 166 10.25 -5.92 3.05
CA THR A 166 10.86 -7.01 2.28
C THR A 166 12.35 -7.15 2.63
N PRO A 167 12.98 -8.31 2.35
CA PRO A 167 14.42 -8.47 2.49
C PRO A 167 15.24 -7.48 1.66
N PHE A 168 14.74 -7.13 0.47
CA PHE A 168 15.36 -6.11 -0.34
C PHE A 168 15.44 -4.77 0.41
N MET A 169 14.31 -4.31 0.98
CA MET A 169 14.27 -3.06 1.77
C MET A 169 15.12 -3.16 3.04
N LYS A 170 15.30 -4.37 3.59
CA LYS A 170 16.27 -4.59 4.67
C LYS A 170 17.70 -4.32 4.18
N THR A 171 18.15 -5.01 3.14
CA THR A 171 19.49 -4.82 2.55
C THR A 171 19.72 -3.35 2.17
N TRP A 172 18.75 -2.73 1.50
CA TRP A 172 18.78 -1.30 1.17
C TRP A 172 18.99 -0.43 2.42
N SER A 173 18.25 -0.68 3.50
CA SER A 173 18.35 0.08 4.74
C SER A 173 19.72 -0.06 5.41
N GLU A 174 20.31 -1.27 5.34
CA GLU A 174 21.65 -1.55 5.83
C GLU A 174 22.71 -0.82 5.00
N GLU A 175 22.59 -0.80 3.66
CA GLU A 175 23.45 -0.03 2.75
C GLU A 175 23.34 1.49 3.00
N MET A 176 22.14 1.96 3.38
CA MET A 176 21.93 3.35 3.79
C MET A 176 22.51 3.67 5.17
N GLY A 177 23.03 2.67 5.88
CA GLY A 177 23.77 2.82 7.14
C GLY A 177 22.98 2.53 8.40
N SER A 178 21.81 1.87 8.30
CA SER A 178 21.11 1.40 9.51
C SER A 178 21.81 0.18 10.09
N ASN A 179 21.99 0.17 11.42
CA ASN A 179 22.66 -0.93 12.13
C ASN A 179 21.69 -1.98 12.68
N ASN A 180 20.41 -1.66 12.75
CA ASN A 180 19.38 -2.55 13.29
C ASN A 180 18.18 -2.57 12.34
N VAL A 181 18.04 -3.63 11.54
CA VAL A 181 16.99 -3.76 10.53
C VAL A 181 16.35 -5.13 10.61
N ILE A 182 15.04 -5.15 10.76
CA ILE A 182 14.23 -6.38 10.73
C ILE A 182 13.23 -6.37 9.59
N VAL A 183 12.74 -7.55 9.21
CA VAL A 183 11.68 -7.67 8.20
C VAL A 183 10.37 -8.05 8.88
N ILE A 184 9.39 -7.17 8.75
CA ILE A 184 7.99 -7.45 9.06
C ILE A 184 7.19 -7.14 7.79
N PRO A 185 6.58 -8.14 7.14
CA PRO A 185 5.85 -7.95 5.88
C PRO A 185 4.61 -7.08 6.09
N GLN A 186 3.89 -6.84 4.99
CA GLN A 186 2.63 -6.15 5.01
C GLN A 186 1.52 -7.03 5.57
N GLY A 187 0.48 -6.42 6.12
CA GLY A 187 -0.69 -7.12 6.62
C GLY A 187 -1.92 -6.98 5.71
N VAL A 188 -2.94 -7.77 6.00
CA VAL A 188 -4.27 -7.69 5.40
C VAL A 188 -5.34 -7.74 6.47
N ASP A 189 -6.43 -7.04 6.25
CA ASP A 189 -7.62 -7.13 7.09
C ASP A 189 -8.54 -8.26 6.62
N ALA A 190 -8.39 -9.43 7.22
CA ALA A 190 -9.21 -10.60 6.90
C ALA A 190 -10.69 -10.47 7.36
N SER A 191 -11.04 -9.45 8.16
CA SER A 191 -12.43 -9.16 8.50
C SER A 191 -13.15 -8.41 7.38
N ILE A 192 -12.42 -7.56 6.67
CA ILE A 192 -12.88 -6.79 5.50
C ILE A 192 -12.64 -7.61 4.22
N MET A 193 -11.39 -8.00 3.98
CA MET A 193 -11.00 -8.80 2.82
C MET A 193 -11.33 -10.27 3.06
N LYS A 194 -12.46 -10.69 2.53
CA LYS A 194 -12.98 -12.06 2.71
C LYS A 194 -13.68 -12.57 1.45
N LYS A 195 -13.73 -13.88 1.31
CA LYS A 195 -14.46 -14.53 0.22
C LYS A 195 -15.96 -14.22 0.36
N LEU A 196 -16.56 -13.62 -0.65
CA LEU A 196 -17.99 -13.35 -0.75
C LEU A 196 -18.64 -14.22 -1.83
N ALA A 197 -19.94 -14.49 -1.67
CA ALA A 197 -20.77 -14.98 -2.77
C ALA A 197 -20.83 -13.95 -3.89
N LYS A 198 -21.02 -14.40 -5.13
CA LYS A 198 -21.07 -13.56 -6.32
C LYS A 198 -22.14 -12.46 -6.17
N ASP A 199 -21.74 -11.20 -6.25
CA ASP A 199 -22.62 -10.04 -6.13
C ASP A 199 -23.42 -9.84 -7.42
N LYS A 200 -24.66 -10.35 -7.42
CA LYS A 200 -25.55 -10.33 -8.60
C LYS A 200 -25.96 -8.92 -9.00
N GLU A 201 -26.10 -8.01 -8.06
CA GLU A 201 -26.44 -6.62 -8.33
C GLU A 201 -25.28 -5.92 -9.04
N LEU A 202 -24.07 -6.01 -8.46
CA LEU A 202 -22.85 -5.46 -9.06
C LEU A 202 -22.59 -6.08 -10.44
N GLN A 203 -22.78 -7.38 -10.58
CA GLN A 203 -22.66 -8.11 -11.86
C GLN A 203 -23.59 -7.51 -12.93
N LYS A 204 -24.86 -7.27 -12.58
CA LYS A 204 -25.84 -6.66 -13.48
C LYS A 204 -25.45 -5.23 -13.84
N ASN A 205 -25.03 -4.42 -12.86
CA ASN A 205 -24.65 -3.02 -13.06
C ASN A 205 -23.44 -2.90 -13.98
N LEU A 206 -22.49 -3.83 -13.91
CA LEU A 206 -21.32 -3.91 -14.77
C LEU A 206 -21.58 -4.63 -16.11
N LYS A 207 -22.82 -5.06 -16.37
CA LYS A 207 -23.22 -5.80 -17.58
C LYS A 207 -22.38 -7.06 -17.82
N ILE A 208 -22.01 -7.76 -16.74
CA ILE A 208 -21.31 -9.04 -16.77
C ILE A 208 -22.37 -10.14 -16.80
N SER A 209 -22.33 -11.03 -17.81
CA SER A 209 -23.23 -12.17 -17.88
C SER A 209 -22.78 -13.33 -16.99
N ASN A 210 -23.66 -14.30 -16.76
CA ASN A 210 -23.30 -15.51 -16.01
C ASN A 210 -22.30 -16.41 -16.75
N GLN A 211 -22.21 -16.23 -18.07
CA GLN A 211 -21.31 -17.00 -18.92
C GLN A 211 -19.94 -16.34 -19.08
N ASP A 212 -19.81 -15.05 -18.71
CA ASP A 212 -18.54 -14.32 -18.86
C ASP A 212 -17.45 -14.90 -17.94
N ARG A 213 -16.27 -15.08 -18.51
CA ARG A 213 -15.06 -15.51 -17.82
C ARG A 213 -14.29 -14.26 -17.40
N VAL A 214 -14.38 -13.90 -16.14
CA VAL A 214 -13.90 -12.61 -15.64
C VAL A 214 -12.51 -12.74 -15.05
N VAL A 215 -11.54 -12.06 -15.65
CA VAL A 215 -10.21 -11.83 -15.09
C VAL A 215 -10.15 -10.42 -14.52
N MET A 216 -9.60 -10.23 -13.30
CA MET A 216 -9.58 -8.94 -12.63
C MET A 216 -8.15 -8.45 -12.37
N TYR A 217 -7.94 -7.15 -12.61
CA TYR A 217 -6.79 -6.40 -12.09
C TYR A 217 -7.29 -5.45 -11.00
N LEU A 218 -6.54 -5.38 -9.90
CA LEU A 218 -6.77 -4.44 -8.79
C LEU A 218 -5.54 -3.54 -8.61
N GLY A 219 -5.75 -2.23 -8.47
CA GLY A 219 -4.73 -1.28 -8.01
C GLY A 219 -4.48 -0.10 -8.92
N SER A 220 -3.42 0.65 -8.61
CA SER A 220 -3.02 1.83 -9.38
C SER A 220 -2.55 1.47 -10.79
N ILE A 221 -2.91 2.33 -11.75
CA ILE A 221 -2.61 2.12 -13.18
C ILE A 221 -1.44 3.03 -13.57
N HIS A 222 -0.26 2.42 -13.72
CA HIS A 222 0.97 3.05 -14.18
C HIS A 222 1.49 2.36 -15.45
N SER A 223 2.48 2.93 -16.11
CA SER A 223 3.11 2.35 -17.31
C SER A 223 3.65 0.93 -17.06
N ILE A 224 4.23 0.71 -15.89
CA ILE A 224 4.82 -0.57 -15.45
C ILE A 224 3.80 -1.64 -15.02
N SER A 225 2.49 -1.34 -15.08
CA SER A 225 1.44 -2.27 -14.65
C SER A 225 1.30 -3.52 -15.53
N GLY A 226 1.96 -3.56 -16.70
CA GLY A 226 1.83 -4.62 -17.70
C GLY A 226 0.46 -4.69 -18.38
N LEU A 227 -0.50 -3.84 -17.98
CA LEU A 227 -1.85 -3.81 -18.56
C LEU A 227 -1.87 -3.50 -20.06
N PRO A 228 -0.98 -2.63 -20.61
CA PRO A 228 -0.91 -2.45 -22.06
C PRO A 228 -0.65 -3.77 -22.80
N PHE A 229 0.25 -4.62 -22.30
CA PHE A 229 0.52 -5.93 -22.85
C PHE A 229 -0.70 -6.84 -22.79
N ILE A 230 -1.39 -6.88 -21.63
CA ILE A 230 -2.61 -7.68 -21.45
C ILE A 230 -3.70 -7.23 -22.44
N LEU A 231 -3.95 -5.92 -22.59
CA LEU A 231 -4.94 -5.40 -23.54
C LEU A 231 -4.62 -5.81 -24.99
N ASN A 232 -3.33 -5.70 -25.39
CA ASN A 232 -2.91 -6.11 -26.73
C ASN A 232 -3.06 -7.63 -26.97
N SER A 233 -3.14 -8.41 -25.90
CA SER A 233 -3.29 -9.88 -25.97
C SER A 233 -4.78 -10.32 -26.00
N ILE A 234 -5.73 -9.46 -25.62
CA ILE A 234 -7.17 -9.80 -25.62
C ILE A 234 -7.67 -10.34 -26.95
N PRO A 235 -7.31 -9.76 -28.13
CA PRO A 235 -7.76 -10.32 -29.41
C PRO A 235 -7.38 -11.79 -29.64
N LYS A 236 -6.25 -12.24 -29.09
CA LYS A 236 -5.83 -13.64 -29.10
C LYS A 236 -6.63 -14.48 -28.10
N ILE A 237 -6.82 -13.96 -26.88
CA ILE A 237 -7.54 -14.68 -25.82
C ILE A 237 -8.99 -14.96 -26.23
N ILE A 238 -9.68 -14.00 -26.85
CA ILE A 238 -11.09 -14.15 -27.25
C ILE A 238 -11.30 -15.17 -28.39
N GLN A 239 -10.27 -15.56 -29.11
CA GLN A 239 -10.35 -16.66 -30.07
C GLN A 239 -10.61 -18.01 -29.40
N THR A 240 -10.05 -18.20 -28.19
CA THR A 240 -10.24 -19.42 -27.39
C THR A 240 -11.36 -19.26 -26.37
N ILE A 241 -11.45 -18.08 -25.74
CA ILE A 241 -12.46 -17.75 -24.73
C ILE A 241 -13.31 -16.56 -25.19
N PRO A 242 -14.31 -16.75 -26.05
CA PRO A 242 -15.09 -15.64 -26.64
C PRO A 242 -15.82 -14.77 -25.63
N ASN A 243 -16.17 -15.32 -24.48
CA ASN A 243 -16.85 -14.65 -23.36
C ASN A 243 -15.88 -14.11 -22.28
N PHE A 244 -14.61 -13.92 -22.64
CA PHE A 244 -13.61 -13.28 -21.78
C PHE A 244 -13.98 -11.83 -21.48
N LYS A 245 -13.78 -11.41 -20.21
CA LYS A 245 -13.91 -10.02 -19.74
C LYS A 245 -12.71 -9.68 -18.84
N LEU A 246 -12.12 -8.52 -19.06
CA LEU A 246 -11.12 -7.95 -18.16
C LEU A 246 -11.77 -6.85 -17.30
N LEU A 247 -11.81 -7.06 -15.99
CA LEU A 247 -12.32 -6.11 -15.01
C LEU A 247 -11.14 -5.36 -14.38
N ILE A 248 -11.05 -4.06 -14.58
CA ILE A 248 -9.97 -3.20 -14.06
C ILE A 248 -10.54 -2.33 -12.93
N VAL A 249 -10.17 -2.64 -11.69
CA VAL A 249 -10.58 -1.92 -10.48
C VAL A 249 -9.40 -1.07 -10.00
N GLY A 250 -9.52 0.24 -10.12
CA GLY A 250 -8.49 1.21 -9.79
C GLY A 250 -8.35 2.29 -10.83
N GLY A 251 -7.43 3.19 -10.62
CA GLY A 251 -7.17 4.33 -11.49
C GLY A 251 -5.71 4.73 -11.45
N GLY A 252 -5.35 5.74 -12.22
CA GLY A 252 -3.97 6.24 -12.25
C GLY A 252 -3.70 7.03 -13.52
N ILE A 253 -2.50 7.59 -13.59
CA ILE A 253 -2.10 8.50 -14.69
C ILE A 253 -2.15 7.83 -16.07
N TYR A 254 -2.08 6.50 -16.11
CA TYR A 254 -2.04 5.74 -17.37
C TYR A 254 -3.42 5.22 -17.83
N LEU A 255 -4.50 5.52 -17.09
CA LEU A 255 -5.85 5.02 -17.38
C LEU A 255 -6.35 5.43 -18.78
N GLU A 256 -6.19 6.70 -19.16
CA GLU A 256 -6.63 7.17 -20.47
C GLU A 256 -5.87 6.51 -21.62
N ASN A 257 -4.60 6.18 -21.43
CA ASN A 257 -3.83 5.40 -22.40
C ASN A 257 -4.43 4.00 -22.60
N LEU A 258 -4.82 3.30 -21.53
CA LEU A 258 -5.47 1.99 -21.62
C LEU A 258 -6.82 2.05 -22.35
N LYS A 259 -7.62 3.07 -22.10
CA LYS A 259 -8.88 3.29 -22.83
C LYS A 259 -8.64 3.50 -24.33
N ASN A 260 -7.62 4.27 -24.68
CA ASN A 260 -7.24 4.49 -26.07
C ASN A 260 -6.75 3.19 -26.75
N ILE A 261 -5.98 2.35 -26.06
CA ILE A 261 -5.59 1.02 -26.55
C ILE A 261 -6.83 0.16 -26.79
N SER A 262 -7.75 0.10 -25.81
CA SER A 262 -8.99 -0.67 -25.90
C SER A 262 -9.82 -0.26 -27.12
N LYS A 263 -9.99 1.05 -27.34
CA LYS A 263 -10.71 1.60 -28.50
C LYS A 263 -10.01 1.26 -29.83
N LYS A 264 -8.68 1.42 -29.89
CA LYS A 264 -7.88 1.11 -31.09
C LYS A 264 -8.01 -0.36 -31.48
N LEU A 265 -8.03 -1.25 -30.50
CA LEU A 265 -8.17 -2.71 -30.69
C LEU A 265 -9.64 -3.14 -30.88
N LYS A 266 -10.61 -2.25 -30.71
CA LYS A 266 -12.05 -2.54 -30.78
C LYS A 266 -12.48 -3.64 -29.78
N ILE A 267 -11.99 -3.53 -28.53
CA ILE A 267 -12.26 -4.47 -27.43
C ILE A 267 -12.95 -3.79 -26.25
N GLU A 268 -13.61 -2.64 -26.45
CA GLU A 268 -14.28 -1.90 -25.37
C GLU A 268 -15.38 -2.72 -24.70
N ASP A 269 -15.99 -3.64 -25.42
CA ASP A 269 -16.97 -4.58 -24.86
C ASP A 269 -16.34 -5.68 -24.00
N LYS A 270 -15.02 -5.89 -24.11
CA LYS A 270 -14.26 -6.89 -23.35
C LYS A 270 -13.58 -6.33 -22.10
N VAL A 271 -13.47 -5.01 -21.95
CA VAL A 271 -12.74 -4.36 -20.86
C VAL A 271 -13.65 -3.44 -20.06
N ILE A 272 -13.74 -3.67 -18.77
CA ILE A 272 -14.56 -2.88 -17.85
C ILE A 272 -13.63 -2.07 -16.94
N PHE A 273 -13.62 -0.74 -17.13
CA PHE A 273 -12.88 0.19 -16.29
C PHE A 273 -13.80 0.72 -15.19
N VAL A 274 -13.54 0.34 -13.94
CA VAL A 274 -14.36 0.72 -12.78
C VAL A 274 -13.94 2.07 -12.19
N GLY A 275 -12.62 2.33 -12.17
CA GLY A 275 -12.06 3.45 -11.40
C GLY A 275 -11.76 3.06 -9.95
N TYR A 276 -11.48 4.07 -9.11
CA TYR A 276 -11.25 3.85 -7.69
C TYR A 276 -12.54 3.48 -6.97
N VAL A 277 -12.43 2.50 -6.07
CA VAL A 277 -13.53 2.05 -5.20
C VAL A 277 -13.10 2.14 -3.73
N PRO A 278 -14.04 2.28 -2.79
CA PRO A 278 -13.74 2.18 -1.37
C PRO A 278 -13.11 0.82 -1.03
N TYR A 279 -12.14 0.82 -0.11
CA TYR A 279 -11.43 -0.40 0.31
C TYR A 279 -12.39 -1.52 0.73
N VAL A 280 -13.43 -1.17 1.48
CA VAL A 280 -14.45 -2.10 1.98
C VAL A 280 -15.29 -2.76 0.87
N ASP A 281 -15.33 -2.18 -0.31
CA ASP A 281 -16.08 -2.71 -1.46
C ASP A 281 -15.26 -3.65 -2.35
N ILE A 282 -13.93 -3.70 -2.18
CA ILE A 282 -13.03 -4.57 -2.97
C ILE A 282 -13.51 -6.03 -3.01
N PRO A 283 -13.95 -6.66 -1.90
CA PRO A 283 -14.43 -8.04 -1.91
C PRO A 283 -15.62 -8.28 -2.82
N ARG A 284 -16.49 -7.28 -3.02
CA ARG A 284 -17.63 -7.36 -3.95
C ARG A 284 -17.16 -7.53 -5.40
N TYR A 285 -16.14 -6.75 -5.80
CA TYR A 285 -15.53 -6.89 -7.14
C TYR A 285 -14.76 -8.20 -7.27
N CYS A 286 -14.02 -8.60 -6.24
CA CYS A 286 -13.36 -9.91 -6.19
C CYS A 286 -14.37 -11.05 -6.40
N SER A 287 -15.59 -10.93 -5.86
CA SER A 287 -16.62 -11.98 -6.00
C SER A 287 -17.02 -12.26 -7.46
N LEU A 288 -16.81 -11.31 -8.37
CA LEU A 288 -17.12 -11.44 -9.79
C LEU A 288 -16.02 -12.13 -10.60
N ALA A 289 -14.77 -12.09 -10.10
CA ALA A 289 -13.60 -12.60 -10.81
C ALA A 289 -13.40 -14.10 -10.59
N GLU A 290 -12.97 -14.81 -11.62
CA GLU A 290 -12.48 -16.18 -11.55
C GLU A 290 -10.98 -16.22 -11.27
N LEU A 291 -10.23 -15.32 -11.91
CA LEU A 291 -8.78 -15.16 -11.77
C LEU A 291 -8.44 -13.69 -11.55
N CYS A 292 -7.49 -13.43 -10.68
CA CYS A 292 -6.89 -12.10 -10.52
C CYS A 292 -5.48 -12.07 -11.10
N ILE A 293 -5.05 -10.93 -11.63
CA ILE A 293 -3.72 -10.79 -12.25
C ILE A 293 -2.92 -9.65 -11.65
N ASN A 294 -1.60 -9.86 -11.56
CA ASN A 294 -0.61 -8.83 -11.29
C ASN A 294 0.52 -8.91 -12.35
N PRO A 295 0.29 -8.38 -13.55
CA PRO A 295 1.19 -8.53 -14.70
C PRO A 295 2.30 -7.46 -14.73
N PHE A 296 2.87 -7.10 -13.59
CA PHE A 296 3.89 -6.05 -13.52
C PHE A 296 5.07 -6.40 -14.42
N GLU A 297 5.56 -5.40 -15.17
CA GLU A 297 6.83 -5.51 -15.86
C GLU A 297 7.95 -5.65 -14.81
N ILE A 298 8.87 -6.59 -15.02
CA ILE A 298 10.02 -6.79 -14.13
C ILE A 298 11.08 -5.75 -14.51
N THR A 299 11.26 -4.78 -13.64
CA THR A 299 12.29 -3.74 -13.71
C THR A 299 13.06 -3.73 -12.39
N ASP A 300 14.18 -3.03 -12.32
CA ASP A 300 14.94 -2.89 -11.05
C ASP A 300 14.07 -2.35 -9.91
N MET A 301 13.10 -1.50 -10.21
CA MET A 301 12.17 -0.96 -9.23
C MET A 301 11.08 -1.96 -8.86
N THR A 302 10.39 -2.55 -9.83
CA THR A 302 9.25 -3.44 -9.57
C THR A 302 9.66 -4.76 -8.96
N ASN A 303 10.84 -5.28 -9.32
CA ASN A 303 11.35 -6.55 -8.81
C ASN A 303 11.50 -6.60 -7.28
N LYS A 304 11.69 -5.44 -6.67
CA LYS A 304 11.84 -5.26 -5.22
C LYS A 304 10.51 -5.25 -4.45
N LEU A 305 9.38 -5.14 -5.17
CA LEU A 305 8.08 -4.92 -4.57
C LEU A 305 7.40 -6.22 -4.13
N SER A 306 6.68 -6.13 -3.02
CA SER A 306 5.63 -7.08 -2.62
C SER A 306 4.30 -6.30 -2.57
N PRO A 307 3.52 -6.28 -3.67
CA PRO A 307 2.35 -5.41 -3.77
C PRO A 307 1.22 -5.82 -2.81
N ALA A 308 0.76 -4.86 -2.00
CA ALA A 308 -0.31 -5.04 -1.00
C ALA A 308 -1.57 -5.73 -1.53
N LYS A 309 -1.97 -5.40 -2.74
CA LYS A 309 -3.16 -5.98 -3.37
C LYS A 309 -3.15 -7.50 -3.48
N ILE A 310 -1.95 -8.12 -3.49
CA ILE A 310 -1.84 -9.59 -3.52
C ILE A 310 -2.40 -10.20 -2.23
N PHE A 311 -2.05 -9.62 -1.09
CA PHE A 311 -2.58 -10.03 0.20
C PHE A 311 -4.11 -9.89 0.25
N ASP A 312 -4.64 -8.77 -0.26
CA ASP A 312 -6.08 -8.51 -0.34
C ASP A 312 -6.80 -9.53 -1.22
N LEU A 313 -6.26 -9.80 -2.43
CA LEU A 313 -6.84 -10.75 -3.38
C LEU A 313 -6.85 -12.18 -2.82
N LEU A 314 -5.75 -12.61 -2.22
CA LEU A 314 -5.64 -13.92 -1.58
C LEU A 314 -6.60 -14.04 -0.38
N ALA A 315 -6.72 -12.99 0.44
CA ALA A 315 -7.68 -12.95 1.54
C ALA A 315 -9.14 -13.00 1.07
N CYS A 316 -9.43 -12.51 -0.14
CA CYS A 316 -10.72 -12.71 -0.81
C CYS A 316 -10.90 -14.12 -1.40
N GLY A 317 -9.94 -15.03 -1.19
CA GLY A 317 -9.98 -16.41 -1.71
C GLY A 317 -9.82 -16.49 -3.23
N LYS A 318 -9.10 -15.54 -3.84
CA LYS A 318 -8.88 -15.51 -5.29
C LYS A 318 -7.55 -16.13 -5.66
N SER A 319 -7.55 -16.90 -6.74
CA SER A 319 -6.33 -17.29 -7.43
C SER A 319 -5.69 -16.09 -8.08
N VAL A 320 -4.38 -15.95 -7.93
CA VAL A 320 -3.62 -14.83 -8.47
C VAL A 320 -2.54 -15.35 -9.41
N LEU A 321 -2.54 -14.84 -10.64
CA LEU A 321 -1.45 -14.99 -11.60
C LEU A 321 -0.59 -13.73 -11.57
N ALA A 322 0.69 -13.86 -11.29
CA ALA A 322 1.60 -12.73 -11.13
C ALA A 322 2.94 -12.96 -11.83
N THR A 323 3.61 -11.88 -12.21
CA THR A 323 5.03 -11.95 -12.57
C THR A 323 5.87 -12.25 -11.34
N PRO A 324 6.95 -13.05 -11.46
CA PRO A 324 7.75 -13.50 -10.31
C PRO A 324 8.71 -12.41 -9.80
N LEU A 325 8.15 -11.37 -9.16
CA LEU A 325 8.94 -10.32 -8.52
C LEU A 325 9.64 -10.91 -7.28
N GLU A 326 10.91 -10.59 -7.06
CA GLU A 326 11.70 -11.11 -5.94
C GLU A 326 11.07 -10.75 -4.58
N GLY A 327 10.55 -9.52 -4.44
CA GLY A 327 9.84 -9.10 -3.24
C GLY A 327 8.60 -9.95 -2.96
N MET A 328 7.83 -10.33 -3.99
CA MET A 328 6.68 -11.23 -3.85
C MET A 328 7.08 -12.67 -3.54
N LEU A 329 8.15 -13.17 -4.16
CA LEU A 329 8.63 -14.54 -3.94
C LEU A 329 9.09 -14.78 -2.51
N TYR A 330 9.46 -13.71 -1.79
CA TYR A 330 9.74 -13.82 -0.36
C TYR A 330 8.48 -14.05 0.48
N ASP A 331 7.42 -13.27 0.25
CA ASP A 331 6.18 -13.40 1.01
C ASP A 331 5.35 -14.61 0.57
N PHE A 332 5.39 -14.93 -0.73
CA PHE A 332 4.66 -16.02 -1.37
C PHE A 332 5.61 -16.91 -2.18
N PRO A 333 6.42 -17.75 -1.53
CA PRO A 333 7.34 -18.65 -2.22
C PRO A 333 6.60 -19.58 -3.20
N LYS A 334 7.25 -19.96 -4.31
CA LYS A 334 6.66 -20.86 -5.32
C LYS A 334 6.15 -22.17 -4.71
N GLU A 335 6.88 -22.69 -3.74
CA GLU A 335 6.58 -23.93 -3.02
C GLU A 335 5.31 -23.86 -2.18
N SER A 336 4.86 -22.62 -1.84
CA SER A 336 3.60 -22.43 -1.13
C SER A 336 2.37 -22.72 -1.98
N ASN A 337 2.49 -22.71 -3.31
CA ASN A 337 1.41 -22.88 -4.29
C ASN A 337 0.23 -21.91 -4.09
N THR A 338 0.48 -20.74 -3.49
CA THR A 338 -0.55 -19.73 -3.16
C THR A 338 -0.72 -18.70 -4.27
N VAL A 339 0.34 -18.44 -5.03
CA VAL A 339 0.38 -17.55 -6.19
C VAL A 339 0.92 -18.33 -7.39
N ILE A 340 0.29 -18.15 -8.53
CA ILE A 340 0.74 -18.71 -9.80
C ILE A 340 1.70 -17.71 -10.43
N TYR A 341 2.92 -18.14 -10.71
CA TYR A 341 3.93 -17.29 -11.31
C TYR A 341 4.17 -17.60 -12.77
N GLU A 342 4.19 -16.56 -13.59
CA GLU A 342 4.53 -16.68 -15.01
C GLU A 342 5.19 -15.38 -15.50
N ASN A 343 6.05 -15.47 -16.51
CA ASN A 343 6.60 -14.29 -17.17
C ASN A 343 5.53 -13.59 -18.00
N LEU A 344 5.54 -12.26 -18.01
CA LEU A 344 4.50 -11.43 -18.64
C LEU A 344 4.14 -11.88 -20.07
N GLN A 345 5.15 -12.21 -20.85
CA GLN A 345 4.97 -12.63 -22.25
C GLN A 345 4.13 -13.91 -22.44
N PHE A 346 4.02 -14.76 -21.41
CA PHE A 346 3.24 -16.00 -21.43
C PHE A 346 1.90 -15.88 -20.67
N PHE A 347 1.55 -14.69 -20.15
CA PHE A 347 0.30 -14.48 -19.44
C PHE A 347 -0.94 -14.85 -20.27
N PRO A 348 -1.03 -14.53 -21.58
CA PRO A 348 -2.21 -14.89 -22.36
C PRO A 348 -2.50 -16.38 -22.38
N GLU A 349 -1.46 -17.18 -22.66
CA GLU A 349 -1.57 -18.66 -22.68
C GLU A 349 -1.88 -19.20 -21.30
N LYS A 350 -1.22 -18.67 -20.26
CA LYS A 350 -1.45 -19.10 -18.90
C LYS A 350 -2.83 -18.73 -18.38
N MET A 351 -3.37 -17.57 -18.75
CA MET A 351 -4.76 -17.21 -18.44
C MET A 351 -5.76 -18.16 -19.10
N ILE A 352 -5.54 -18.52 -20.37
CA ILE A 352 -6.39 -19.48 -21.08
C ILE A 352 -6.36 -20.83 -20.36
N GLU A 353 -5.17 -21.39 -20.13
CA GLU A 353 -4.98 -22.65 -19.40
C GLU A 353 -5.73 -22.67 -18.06
N LEU A 354 -5.54 -21.61 -17.26
CA LEU A 354 -6.14 -21.49 -15.94
C LEU A 354 -7.66 -21.35 -16.00
N LEU A 355 -8.18 -20.58 -16.93
CA LEU A 355 -9.62 -20.42 -17.11
C LEU A 355 -10.30 -21.70 -17.61
N GLU A 356 -9.61 -22.55 -18.37
CA GLU A 356 -10.11 -23.86 -18.80
C GLU A 356 -9.96 -24.93 -17.71
N SER A 357 -9.09 -24.70 -16.72
CA SER A 357 -8.85 -25.66 -15.63
C SER A 357 -9.90 -25.53 -14.51
N ASN A 358 -10.05 -26.60 -13.72
CA ASN A 358 -10.85 -26.59 -12.49
C ASN A 358 -10.02 -26.30 -11.24
N SER A 359 -8.79 -25.79 -11.40
CA SER A 359 -7.84 -25.63 -10.29
C SER A 359 -7.99 -24.33 -9.50
N LEU A 360 -8.62 -23.30 -10.08
CA LEU A 360 -8.65 -21.96 -9.51
C LEU A 360 -9.22 -21.89 -8.09
N ASP A 361 -10.35 -22.54 -7.82
CA ASP A 361 -10.95 -22.52 -6.47
C ASP A 361 -10.04 -23.14 -5.42
N ASN A 362 -9.30 -24.20 -5.75
CA ASN A 362 -8.36 -24.83 -4.82
C ASN A 362 -7.14 -23.94 -4.55
N ILE A 363 -6.57 -23.33 -5.58
CA ILE A 363 -5.44 -22.37 -5.43
C ILE A 363 -5.87 -21.17 -4.61
N GLY A 364 -7.04 -20.59 -4.89
CA GLY A 364 -7.59 -19.49 -4.12
C GLY A 364 -7.82 -19.84 -2.64
N LYS A 365 -8.24 -21.07 -2.34
CA LYS A 365 -8.38 -21.56 -0.97
C LYS A 365 -7.03 -21.66 -0.27
N LEU A 366 -6.01 -22.24 -0.91
CA LEU A 366 -4.65 -22.31 -0.36
C LEU A 366 -4.09 -20.90 -0.08
N GLY A 367 -4.30 -19.95 -1.01
CA GLY A 367 -3.90 -18.57 -0.83
C GLY A 367 -4.55 -17.90 0.38
N LEU A 368 -5.87 -18.09 0.55
CA LEU A 368 -6.62 -17.57 1.70
C LEU A 368 -6.09 -18.15 3.02
N GLU A 369 -5.94 -19.47 3.12
CA GLU A 369 -5.43 -20.12 4.33
C GLU A 369 -4.02 -19.62 4.69
N TYR A 370 -3.16 -19.48 3.69
CA TYR A 370 -1.79 -19.00 3.87
C TYR A 370 -1.74 -17.56 4.38
N VAL A 371 -2.51 -16.65 3.77
CA VAL A 371 -2.54 -15.24 4.14
C VAL A 371 -3.12 -15.04 5.53
N VAL A 372 -4.23 -15.70 5.85
CA VAL A 372 -4.86 -15.59 7.18
C VAL A 372 -3.95 -16.12 8.28
N LYS A 373 -3.18 -17.17 8.00
CA LYS A 373 -2.23 -17.75 8.97
C LYS A 373 -1.01 -16.88 9.23
N ASN A 374 -0.54 -16.11 8.23
CA ASN A 374 0.78 -15.49 8.30
C ASN A 374 0.77 -13.95 8.29
N PHE A 375 -0.27 -13.32 7.72
CA PHE A 375 -0.22 -11.90 7.32
C PHE A 375 -1.45 -11.08 7.74
N THR A 376 -2.25 -11.53 8.71
CA THR A 376 -3.31 -10.64 9.23
C THR A 376 -2.70 -9.46 9.95
N TRP A 377 -3.40 -8.32 9.94
CA TRP A 377 -2.96 -7.14 10.69
C TRP A 377 -2.72 -7.42 12.17
N ASP A 378 -3.49 -8.33 12.79
CA ASP A 378 -3.28 -8.73 14.19
C ASP A 378 -1.89 -9.35 14.40
N ILE A 379 -1.45 -10.22 13.48
CA ILE A 379 -0.13 -10.85 13.53
C ILE A 379 0.97 -9.79 13.33
N VAL A 380 0.82 -8.95 12.30
CA VAL A 380 1.78 -7.90 11.96
C VAL A 380 1.90 -6.88 13.09
N THR A 381 0.77 -6.39 13.60
CA THR A 381 0.71 -5.41 14.68
C THR A 381 1.34 -5.93 15.97
N LYS A 382 1.04 -7.19 16.33
CA LYS A 382 1.63 -7.83 17.52
C LYS A 382 3.16 -7.94 17.39
N ARG A 383 3.66 -8.31 16.22
CA ARG A 383 5.12 -8.35 15.97
C ARG A 383 5.75 -6.97 16.12
N MET A 384 5.14 -5.91 15.56
CA MET A 384 5.63 -4.54 15.68
C MET A 384 5.63 -4.05 17.12
N LEU A 385 4.55 -4.29 17.87
CA LEU A 385 4.46 -3.87 19.27
C LEU A 385 5.47 -4.58 20.16
N ASN A 386 5.78 -5.85 19.90
CA ASN A 386 6.87 -6.55 20.62
C ASN A 386 8.22 -5.84 20.41
N GLU A 387 8.49 -5.37 19.18
CA GLU A 387 9.72 -4.61 18.92
C GLU A 387 9.70 -3.23 19.59
N PHE A 388 8.54 -2.58 19.65
CA PHE A 388 8.38 -1.31 20.35
C PHE A 388 8.65 -1.49 21.87
N ASP A 389 8.10 -2.53 22.49
CA ASP A 389 8.33 -2.85 23.89
C ASP A 389 9.82 -3.14 24.19
N ASN A 390 10.54 -3.78 23.25
CA ASN A 390 11.98 -4.03 23.38
C ASN A 390 12.82 -2.75 23.30
N MET A 391 12.34 -1.71 22.63
CA MET A 391 13.05 -0.43 22.51
C MET A 391 12.86 0.50 23.71
N ILE A 392 11.81 0.31 24.50
CA ILE A 392 11.47 1.17 25.65
C ILE A 392 12.03 0.61 26.96
N LYS A 393 12.36 -0.68 27.01
CA LYS A 393 13.02 -1.32 28.15
C LYS A 393 14.49 -0.93 28.23
#